data_5d5cb6fea2fd0d98bc9da1a490acc132
#
_entry.id   5d5cb6fea2fd0d98bc9da1a490acc132
#
_cell.length_a   1.000
_cell.length_b   1.000
_cell.length_c   1.000
_cell.angle_alpha   90.00
_cell.angle_beta   90.00
_cell.angle_gamma   90.00
#
_symmetry.space_group_name_H-M   'P 1'
#
loop_
_entity.id
_entity.type
_entity.pdbx_description
1 polymer ?
#
loop_
_entity_poly.entity_id
_entity_poly.type
_entity_poly.pdbx_seq_one_letter_code
_entity_poly.pdbx_strand_id
1 'polypeptide(L)'
;RKAKELLFTAGVIDAIEAHRLGMVNRVVPRDKLEVSVLKLAHEMSKTSVKLRLDTPTIFAAVPNVDRRCRGAYAVVAMIAGYGVLAFRDPYGIRPAVIGYNETESGVEYMVASESVAIDSLGFRVLRDVAPGEAVLIDEDGNFYSQQCAPRSSLNPCIFEYVYLARPDSLIDGASVYEARLAMGEKLAEKIKREYHHLDVDVVIPIPDSSRPSALQLALGLGVPYREGFVKSRYIGRTFIMPGHAVRRRSVRQKLNAISMEFKGKNVLLVDDSIVRGTTSREIVQMAREAGARKVFFASAAPPVRFPNVYGIDMPTRAELIAAHRSEEEVATELGADALIYQDLEALKSAVRQVNPMLTRFETSCFDGNYITGDVTSDYLLAIETRRDAARDSGDDAEGAQLDLNLVAAD
;
A
#
# COMPACT_ATOMS: atom_id res chain seq x y z
N ARG A 1 -3.97 -6.75 20.20
CA ARG A 1 -2.99 -7.83 20.02
C ARG A 1 -3.59 -9.14 20.53
N LYS A 2 -3.95 -9.24 21.79
CA LYS A 2 -4.55 -10.44 22.41
C LYS A 2 -5.83 -10.90 21.72
N ALA A 3 -6.68 -9.97 21.24
CA ALA A 3 -7.88 -10.31 20.48
C ALA A 3 -7.56 -11.01 19.14
N LYS A 4 -6.50 -10.57 18.43
CA LYS A 4 -6.02 -11.24 17.21
C LYS A 4 -5.46 -12.63 17.51
N GLU A 5 -4.66 -12.77 18.57
CA GLU A 5 -4.14 -14.04 19.04
C GLU A 5 -5.28 -15.03 19.31
N LEU A 6 -6.32 -14.60 20.03
CA LEU A 6 -7.50 -15.41 20.33
C LEU A 6 -8.29 -15.82 19.08
N LEU A 7 -8.42 -14.92 18.09
CA LEU A 7 -9.08 -15.20 16.82
C LEU A 7 -8.32 -16.22 15.97
N PHE A 8 -6.99 -16.15 15.95
CA PHE A 8 -6.17 -17.03 15.11
C PHE A 8 -5.80 -18.35 15.79
N THR A 9 -5.69 -18.38 17.12
CA THR A 9 -5.31 -19.59 17.86
C THR A 9 -6.49 -20.35 18.45
N ALA A 10 -7.71 -19.82 18.33
CA ALA A 10 -8.90 -20.28 19.05
C ALA A 10 -8.64 -20.45 20.56
N GLY A 11 -7.74 -19.62 21.11
CA GLY A 11 -7.37 -19.67 22.52
C GLY A 11 -8.53 -19.29 23.41
N VAL A 12 -8.65 -19.97 24.54
CA VAL A 12 -9.66 -19.66 25.57
C VAL A 12 -8.99 -18.78 26.63
N ILE A 13 -9.65 -17.66 26.95
CA ILE A 13 -9.28 -16.81 28.09
C ILE A 13 -10.41 -16.79 29.11
N ASP A 14 -10.06 -16.60 30.37
CA ASP A 14 -11.08 -16.45 31.42
C ASP A 14 -11.73 -15.04 31.37
N ALA A 15 -12.85 -14.90 32.09
CA ALA A 15 -13.61 -13.66 32.09
C ALA A 15 -12.85 -12.47 32.73
N ILE A 16 -11.95 -12.74 33.67
CA ILE A 16 -11.14 -11.72 34.34
C ILE A 16 -10.12 -11.15 33.35
N GLU A 17 -9.43 -12.03 32.62
CA GLU A 17 -8.48 -11.61 31.59
C GLU A 17 -9.20 -10.88 30.44
N ALA A 18 -10.38 -11.36 30.00
CA ALA A 18 -11.20 -10.67 29.02
C ALA A 18 -11.60 -9.25 29.47
N HIS A 19 -11.90 -9.08 30.76
CA HIS A 19 -12.19 -7.75 31.32
C HIS A 19 -10.93 -6.86 31.35
N ARG A 20 -9.80 -7.41 31.79
CA ARG A 20 -8.51 -6.69 31.81
C ARG A 20 -8.11 -6.21 30.42
N LEU A 21 -8.45 -6.96 29.37
CA LEU A 21 -8.19 -6.62 27.98
C LEU A 21 -9.25 -5.70 27.35
N GLY A 22 -10.27 -5.28 28.11
CA GLY A 22 -11.35 -4.43 27.61
C GLY A 22 -12.32 -5.14 26.64
N MET A 23 -12.27 -6.46 26.54
CA MET A 23 -13.14 -7.25 25.66
C MET A 23 -14.56 -7.43 26.24
N VAL A 24 -14.70 -7.34 27.56
CA VAL A 24 -15.98 -7.34 28.28
C VAL A 24 -16.02 -6.21 29.31
N ASN A 25 -17.21 -5.65 29.49
CA ASN A 25 -17.41 -4.48 30.37
C ASN A 25 -17.40 -4.84 31.87
N ARG A 26 -17.89 -6.04 32.22
CA ARG A 26 -17.97 -6.51 33.60
C ARG A 26 -17.81 -8.03 33.66
N VAL A 27 -17.29 -8.51 34.78
CA VAL A 27 -17.26 -9.92 35.15
C VAL A 27 -18.21 -10.12 36.30
N VAL A 28 -19.13 -11.06 36.16
CA VAL A 28 -20.13 -11.40 37.19
C VAL A 28 -20.24 -12.91 37.31
N PRO A 29 -20.66 -13.43 38.47
CA PRO A 29 -20.97 -14.86 38.64
C PRO A 29 -21.99 -15.35 37.61
N ARG A 30 -21.86 -16.61 37.16
CA ARG A 30 -22.68 -17.16 36.05
C ARG A 30 -24.17 -17.08 36.31
N ASP A 31 -24.60 -17.32 37.54
CA ASP A 31 -26.00 -17.23 38.00
C ASP A 31 -26.56 -15.83 38.00
N LYS A 32 -25.71 -14.80 37.96
CA LYS A 32 -26.09 -13.38 37.90
C LYS A 32 -25.93 -12.74 36.53
N LEU A 33 -25.44 -13.50 35.54
CA LEU A 33 -25.08 -12.96 34.23
C LEU A 33 -26.29 -12.32 33.54
N GLU A 34 -27.40 -13.06 33.41
CA GLU A 34 -28.60 -12.59 32.72
C GLU A 34 -29.18 -11.33 33.37
N VAL A 35 -29.35 -11.35 34.71
CA VAL A 35 -29.82 -10.19 35.47
C VAL A 35 -28.92 -8.99 35.30
N SER A 36 -27.59 -9.20 35.30
CA SER A 36 -26.61 -8.13 35.12
C SER A 36 -26.62 -7.55 33.71
N VAL A 37 -26.79 -8.40 32.68
CA VAL A 37 -26.92 -7.96 31.28
C VAL A 37 -28.21 -7.17 31.09
N LEU A 38 -29.35 -7.67 31.59
CA LEU A 38 -30.62 -6.96 31.50
C LEU A 38 -30.59 -5.61 32.23
N LYS A 39 -29.96 -5.58 33.43
CA LYS A 39 -29.76 -4.35 34.20
C LYS A 39 -28.92 -3.35 33.41
N LEU A 40 -27.78 -3.76 32.83
CA LEU A 40 -26.92 -2.91 32.02
C LEU A 40 -27.64 -2.42 30.77
N ALA A 41 -28.37 -3.28 30.07
CA ALA A 41 -29.17 -2.91 28.92
C ALA A 41 -30.25 -1.89 29.29
N HIS A 42 -30.89 -2.06 30.46
CA HIS A 42 -31.87 -1.11 30.94
C HIS A 42 -31.25 0.24 31.40
N GLU A 43 -30.05 0.21 32.01
CA GLU A 43 -29.29 1.41 32.31
C GLU A 43 -28.89 2.14 31.01
N MET A 44 -28.41 1.42 30.02
CA MET A 44 -28.08 1.97 28.69
C MET A 44 -29.32 2.54 27.99
N SER A 45 -30.45 1.90 28.08
CA SER A 45 -31.71 2.42 27.50
C SER A 45 -32.22 3.69 28.17
N LYS A 46 -31.92 3.88 29.46
CA LYS A 46 -32.27 5.11 30.21
C LYS A 46 -31.29 6.24 29.95
N THR A 47 -30.02 5.90 29.74
CA THR A 47 -28.95 6.88 29.43
C THR A 47 -28.86 7.18 27.94
N SER A 48 -29.51 6.38 27.09
CA SER A 48 -29.72 6.80 25.73
C SER A 48 -30.72 7.98 25.73
N VAL A 49 -30.24 9.16 26.07
CA VAL A 49 -30.65 10.32 25.32
C VAL A 49 -30.51 9.83 23.88
N LYS A 50 -31.64 9.74 23.14
CA LYS A 50 -31.58 9.60 21.69
C LYS A 50 -30.89 10.85 21.18
N LEU A 51 -29.56 10.86 21.24
CA LEU A 51 -28.76 11.65 20.34
C LEU A 51 -29.20 11.14 18.96
N ARG A 52 -30.23 11.77 18.41
CA ARG A 52 -30.52 11.65 16.99
C ARG A 52 -29.31 12.30 16.34
N LEU A 53 -28.35 11.46 15.97
CA LEU A 53 -27.33 11.89 15.04
C LEU A 53 -28.09 12.25 13.77
N ASP A 54 -28.00 13.47 13.37
CA ASP A 54 -28.42 13.89 12.04
C ASP A 54 -27.19 13.95 11.11
N THR A 55 -27.42 13.99 9.83
CA THR A 55 -26.37 14.08 8.81
C THR A 55 -25.36 15.21 9.09
N PRO A 56 -25.76 16.44 9.45
CA PRO A 56 -24.84 17.50 9.85
C PRO A 56 -23.96 17.16 11.05
N THR A 57 -24.49 16.51 12.07
CA THR A 57 -23.74 16.10 13.27
C THR A 57 -22.68 15.03 12.92
N ILE A 58 -23.03 14.07 12.04
CA ILE A 58 -22.09 13.05 11.57
C ILE A 58 -20.94 13.71 10.82
N PHE A 59 -21.22 14.60 9.86
CA PHE A 59 -20.17 15.31 9.13
C PHE A 59 -19.34 16.23 10.03
N ALA A 60 -19.91 16.87 11.05
CA ALA A 60 -19.20 17.70 12.02
C ALA A 60 -18.17 16.92 12.85
N ALA A 61 -18.28 15.59 12.93
CA ALA A 61 -17.29 14.74 13.62
C ALA A 61 -16.01 14.55 12.81
N VAL A 62 -16.08 14.54 11.47
CA VAL A 62 -14.93 14.26 10.59
C VAL A 62 -13.77 15.26 10.79
N PRO A 63 -13.95 16.59 10.86
CA PRO A 63 -12.87 17.52 11.13
C PRO A 63 -12.16 17.29 12.48
N ASN A 64 -12.81 16.63 13.45
CA ASN A 64 -12.18 16.27 14.71
C ASN A 64 -11.22 15.08 14.54
N VAL A 65 -11.54 14.17 13.60
CA VAL A 65 -10.64 13.09 13.21
C VAL A 65 -9.43 13.68 12.49
N ASP A 66 -9.63 14.53 11.49
CA ASP A 66 -8.55 15.19 10.72
C ASP A 66 -7.54 15.92 11.63
N ARG A 67 -8.02 16.55 12.69
CA ARG A 67 -7.16 17.27 13.66
C ARG A 67 -6.31 16.33 14.52
N ARG A 68 -6.82 15.13 14.81
CA ARG A 68 -6.16 14.14 15.66
C ARG A 68 -5.33 13.13 14.88
N CYS A 69 -5.81 12.74 13.70
CA CYS A 69 -5.17 11.78 12.83
C CYS A 69 -4.45 12.52 11.71
N ARG A 70 -3.19 12.88 11.94
CA ARG A 70 -2.35 13.47 10.90
C ARG A 70 -1.78 12.37 10.02
N GLY A 71 -1.74 12.61 8.71
CA GLY A 71 -1.18 11.64 7.76
C GLY A 71 -2.18 11.25 6.68
N ALA A 72 -2.10 10.00 6.25
CA ALA A 72 -2.88 9.46 5.16
C ALA A 72 -3.86 8.39 5.65
N TYR A 73 -5.10 8.51 5.27
CA TYR A 73 -6.15 7.53 5.59
C TYR A 73 -7.31 7.58 4.61
N ALA A 74 -7.94 6.43 4.43
CA ALA A 74 -9.28 6.30 3.88
C ALA A 74 -10.08 5.46 4.87
N VAL A 75 -11.19 5.98 5.32
CA VAL A 75 -12.01 5.37 6.38
C VAL A 75 -13.37 5.02 5.83
N VAL A 76 -13.84 3.81 6.13
CA VAL A 76 -15.22 3.38 5.95
C VAL A 76 -15.73 2.90 7.31
N ALA A 77 -16.78 3.51 7.80
CA ALA A 77 -17.37 3.23 9.10
C ALA A 77 -18.88 2.99 8.98
N MET A 78 -19.34 1.89 9.53
CA MET A 78 -20.78 1.64 9.68
C MET A 78 -21.27 2.24 10.99
N ILE A 79 -22.26 3.13 10.92
CA ILE A 79 -22.91 3.76 12.07
C ILE A 79 -24.27 3.09 12.22
N ALA A 80 -24.41 2.22 13.23
CA ALA A 80 -25.62 1.45 13.46
C ALA A 80 -26.86 2.36 13.61
N GLY A 81 -27.88 2.10 12.79
CA GLY A 81 -29.12 2.87 12.76
C GLY A 81 -29.02 4.21 12.01
N TYR A 82 -27.93 4.43 11.24
CA TYR A 82 -27.75 5.66 10.46
C TYR A 82 -27.17 5.42 9.06
N GLY A 83 -26.33 4.40 8.86
CA GLY A 83 -25.76 4.11 7.55
C GLY A 83 -24.25 3.93 7.51
N VAL A 84 -23.66 4.17 6.34
CA VAL A 84 -22.23 4.02 6.07
C VAL A 84 -21.62 5.40 5.82
N LEU A 85 -20.66 5.77 6.67
CA LEU A 85 -19.83 6.97 6.51
C LEU A 85 -18.48 6.57 5.90
N ALA A 86 -18.07 7.25 4.84
CA ALA A 86 -16.71 7.14 4.31
C ALA A 86 -16.08 8.52 4.17
N PHE A 87 -14.77 8.61 4.43
CA PHE A 87 -14.03 9.87 4.25
C PHE A 87 -12.56 9.62 3.95
N ARG A 88 -11.97 10.59 3.26
CA ARG A 88 -10.60 10.55 2.76
C ARG A 88 -9.76 11.65 3.41
N ASP A 89 -8.47 11.38 3.65
CA ASP A 89 -7.53 12.35 4.21
C ASP A 89 -7.50 13.67 3.42
N PRO A 90 -7.15 14.81 4.07
CA PRO A 90 -7.16 16.14 3.45
C PRO A 90 -6.20 16.30 2.26
N TYR A 91 -5.21 15.43 2.12
CA TYR A 91 -4.25 15.45 1.01
C TYR A 91 -4.59 14.43 -0.09
N GLY A 92 -5.60 13.57 0.12
CA GLY A 92 -5.98 12.54 -0.83
C GLY A 92 -4.86 11.55 -1.11
N ILE A 93 -4.03 11.24 -0.10
CA ILE A 93 -2.90 10.33 -0.27
C ILE A 93 -3.39 8.90 -0.46
N ARG A 94 -4.32 8.45 0.41
CA ARG A 94 -4.89 7.11 0.26
C ARG A 94 -6.09 7.14 -0.68
N PRO A 95 -6.20 6.14 -1.58
CA PRO A 95 -7.31 6.09 -2.52
C PRO A 95 -8.63 5.71 -1.83
N ALA A 96 -9.73 6.30 -2.31
CA ALA A 96 -11.10 5.89 -1.98
C ALA A 96 -12.01 6.21 -3.16
N VAL A 97 -12.80 5.25 -3.60
CA VAL A 97 -13.67 5.34 -4.76
C VAL A 97 -15.10 4.93 -4.39
N ILE A 98 -16.06 5.60 -4.99
CA ILE A 98 -17.50 5.37 -4.82
C ILE A 98 -18.02 4.66 -6.06
N GLY A 99 -18.74 3.59 -5.86
CA GLY A 99 -19.53 2.90 -6.88
C GLY A 99 -21.02 2.97 -6.60
N TYR A 100 -21.80 2.75 -7.64
CA TYR A 100 -23.25 2.64 -7.54
C TYR A 100 -23.77 1.50 -8.42
N ASN A 101 -24.93 0.99 -8.06
CA ASN A 101 -25.70 0.03 -8.85
C ASN A 101 -27.18 0.42 -8.82
N GLU A 102 -27.84 0.42 -9.97
CA GLU A 102 -29.27 0.67 -10.09
C GLU A 102 -30.02 -0.67 -10.01
N THR A 103 -30.88 -0.79 -9.01
CA THR A 103 -31.71 -1.99 -8.79
C THR A 103 -33.20 -1.64 -8.84
N GLU A 104 -34.06 -2.63 -8.88
CA GLU A 104 -35.52 -2.42 -8.84
C GLU A 104 -35.98 -1.74 -7.54
N SER A 105 -35.20 -1.87 -6.46
CA SER A 105 -35.47 -1.28 -5.16
C SER A 105 -34.85 0.10 -4.96
N GLY A 106 -34.04 0.60 -5.90
CA GLY A 106 -33.40 1.90 -5.82
C GLY A 106 -31.92 1.83 -6.16
N VAL A 107 -31.18 2.86 -5.80
CA VAL A 107 -29.73 2.94 -6.02
C VAL A 107 -29.00 2.40 -4.80
N GLU A 108 -28.11 1.44 -5.04
CA GLU A 108 -27.17 0.93 -4.05
C GLU A 108 -25.82 1.59 -4.23
N TYR A 109 -25.11 1.85 -3.13
CA TYR A 109 -23.78 2.45 -3.15
C TYR A 109 -22.74 1.56 -2.50
N MET A 110 -21.52 1.66 -3.01
CA MET A 110 -20.35 0.95 -2.47
C MET A 110 -19.17 1.92 -2.36
N VAL A 111 -18.36 1.79 -1.31
CA VAL A 111 -17.08 2.50 -1.18
C VAL A 111 -15.96 1.49 -1.04
N ALA A 112 -14.90 1.68 -1.81
CA ALA A 112 -13.73 0.81 -1.81
C ALA A 112 -12.45 1.64 -1.94
N SER A 113 -11.29 1.00 -1.71
CA SER A 113 -9.98 1.60 -1.96
C SER A 113 -9.57 1.53 -3.44
N GLU A 114 -10.14 0.60 -4.21
CA GLU A 114 -9.81 0.38 -5.63
C GLU A 114 -11.07 0.15 -6.46
N SER A 115 -11.09 0.66 -7.70
CA SER A 115 -12.21 0.51 -8.64
C SER A 115 -12.51 -0.95 -8.99
N VAL A 116 -11.49 -1.82 -9.00
CA VAL A 116 -11.68 -3.26 -9.28
C VAL A 116 -12.58 -3.96 -8.28
N ALA A 117 -12.67 -3.48 -7.03
CA ALA A 117 -13.62 -4.02 -6.06
C ALA A 117 -15.06 -3.64 -6.43
N ILE A 118 -15.26 -2.46 -6.98
CA ILE A 118 -16.53 -1.96 -7.50
C ILE A 118 -16.97 -2.83 -8.70
N ASP A 119 -16.07 -2.95 -9.69
CA ASP A 119 -16.33 -3.69 -10.93
C ASP A 119 -16.62 -5.18 -10.68
N SER A 120 -15.85 -5.81 -9.77
CA SER A 120 -15.99 -7.25 -9.47
C SER A 120 -17.33 -7.64 -8.86
N LEU A 121 -18.04 -6.69 -8.26
CA LEU A 121 -19.37 -6.86 -7.70
C LEU A 121 -20.49 -6.35 -8.61
N GLY A 122 -20.16 -5.93 -9.84
CA GLY A 122 -21.13 -5.46 -10.83
C GLY A 122 -21.60 -4.03 -10.63
N PHE A 123 -20.96 -3.28 -9.73
CA PHE A 123 -21.22 -1.85 -9.57
C PHE A 123 -20.49 -1.05 -10.65
N ARG A 124 -20.96 0.18 -10.90
CA ARG A 124 -20.30 1.16 -11.76
C ARG A 124 -19.58 2.18 -10.91
N VAL A 125 -18.38 2.57 -11.33
CA VAL A 125 -17.64 3.65 -10.68
C VAL A 125 -18.40 4.96 -10.85
N LEU A 126 -18.71 5.63 -9.75
CA LEU A 126 -19.30 6.96 -9.73
C LEU A 126 -18.21 8.03 -9.82
N ARG A 127 -17.31 8.05 -8.85
CA ARG A 127 -16.14 8.94 -8.77
C ARG A 127 -15.24 8.56 -7.59
N ASP A 128 -14.06 9.14 -7.55
CA ASP A 128 -13.23 9.11 -6.34
C ASP A 128 -13.82 10.02 -5.25
N VAL A 129 -13.54 9.70 -3.98
CA VAL A 129 -13.78 10.59 -2.84
C VAL A 129 -12.73 11.70 -2.89
N ALA A 130 -13.15 12.95 -2.87
CA ALA A 130 -12.22 14.07 -2.93
C ALA A 130 -11.36 14.19 -1.66
N PRO A 131 -10.17 14.82 -1.72
CA PRO A 131 -9.36 15.07 -0.54
C PRO A 131 -10.12 15.85 0.53
N GLY A 132 -10.21 15.27 1.75
CA GLY A 132 -10.92 15.88 2.88
C GLY A 132 -12.45 15.87 2.77
N GLU A 133 -12.98 15.13 1.79
CA GLU A 133 -14.43 14.90 1.64
C GLU A 133 -14.87 13.73 2.53
N ALA A 134 -16.10 13.84 3.03
CA ALA A 134 -16.85 12.75 3.62
C ALA A 134 -18.13 12.50 2.83
N VAL A 135 -18.51 11.23 2.72
CA VAL A 135 -19.77 10.78 2.13
C VAL A 135 -20.53 9.93 3.13
N LEU A 136 -21.83 10.09 3.18
CA LEU A 136 -22.73 9.29 4.01
C LEU A 136 -23.80 8.67 3.12
N ILE A 137 -23.99 7.38 3.23
CA ILE A 137 -25.11 6.64 2.65
C ILE A 137 -25.99 6.21 3.84
N ASP A 138 -27.20 6.78 3.95
CA ASP A 138 -28.08 6.47 5.07
C ASP A 138 -28.82 5.13 4.88
N GLU A 139 -29.62 4.71 5.88
CA GLU A 139 -30.37 3.46 5.84
C GLU A 139 -31.45 3.44 4.75
N ASP A 140 -31.90 4.60 4.31
CA ASP A 140 -32.90 4.75 3.23
C ASP A 140 -32.23 4.77 1.83
N GLY A 141 -30.88 4.65 1.76
CA GLY A 141 -30.10 4.67 0.53
C GLY A 141 -29.83 6.07 -0.02
N ASN A 142 -30.11 7.14 0.74
CA ASN A 142 -29.78 8.49 0.30
C ASN A 142 -28.29 8.76 0.41
N PHE A 143 -27.75 9.39 -0.61
CA PHE A 143 -26.33 9.74 -0.73
C PHE A 143 -26.12 11.22 -0.38
N TYR A 144 -25.28 11.47 0.61
CA TYR A 144 -24.86 12.80 1.01
C TYR A 144 -23.34 12.94 0.90
N SER A 145 -22.87 14.12 0.53
CA SER A 145 -21.44 14.42 0.53
C SER A 145 -21.16 15.81 1.09
N GLN A 146 -20.02 15.97 1.77
CA GLN A 146 -19.61 17.25 2.33
C GLN A 146 -18.08 17.35 2.36
N GLN A 147 -17.57 18.52 1.95
CA GLN A 147 -16.16 18.87 2.18
C GLN A 147 -15.98 19.19 3.65
N CYS A 148 -15.25 18.32 4.37
CA CYS A 148 -15.04 18.43 5.82
C CYS A 148 -13.72 19.10 6.18
N ALA A 149 -12.67 18.94 5.38
CA ALA A 149 -11.40 19.59 5.62
C ALA A 149 -11.41 21.04 5.09
N PRO A 150 -11.00 22.04 5.92
CA PRO A 150 -10.99 23.46 5.53
C PRO A 150 -9.93 23.77 4.46
N ARG A 151 -8.90 22.93 4.37
CA ARG A 151 -7.85 22.99 3.35
C ARG A 151 -7.61 21.57 2.85
N SER A 152 -7.65 21.41 1.55
CA SER A 152 -7.40 20.13 0.90
C SER A 152 -6.58 20.30 -0.37
N SER A 153 -5.85 19.26 -0.74
CA SER A 153 -5.10 19.22 -2.00
C SER A 153 -4.92 17.77 -2.43
N LEU A 154 -5.01 17.51 -3.73
CA LEU A 154 -4.84 16.16 -4.25
C LEU A 154 -3.35 15.85 -4.45
N ASN A 155 -2.85 14.90 -3.67
CA ASN A 155 -1.47 14.41 -3.72
C ASN A 155 -1.50 12.88 -3.56
N PRO A 156 -1.99 12.13 -4.54
CA PRO A 156 -2.11 10.69 -4.41
C PRO A 156 -0.73 10.05 -4.19
N CYS A 157 -0.71 8.98 -3.42
CA CYS A 157 0.51 8.20 -3.22
C CYS A 157 0.98 7.64 -4.55
N ILE A 158 2.16 8.05 -5.02
CA ILE A 158 2.67 7.60 -6.31
C ILE A 158 3.01 6.10 -6.31
N PHE A 159 3.27 5.53 -5.13
CA PHE A 159 3.57 4.10 -4.98
C PHE A 159 2.35 3.20 -5.26
N GLU A 160 1.13 3.74 -5.22
CA GLU A 160 -0.06 3.04 -5.70
C GLU A 160 0.08 2.69 -7.19
N TYR A 161 0.50 3.65 -8.01
CA TYR A 161 0.71 3.42 -9.45
C TYR A 161 1.91 2.52 -9.73
N VAL A 162 2.95 2.59 -8.91
CA VAL A 162 4.15 1.75 -9.07
C VAL A 162 3.85 0.29 -8.75
N TYR A 163 3.26 0.03 -7.56
CA TYR A 163 3.20 -1.33 -7.03
C TYR A 163 1.88 -1.71 -6.37
N LEU A 164 1.32 -0.87 -5.46
CA LEU A 164 0.29 -1.31 -4.52
C LEU A 164 -1.04 -1.64 -5.20
N ALA A 165 -1.52 -0.77 -6.08
CA ALA A 165 -2.78 -0.96 -6.77
C ALA A 165 -2.70 -2.07 -7.82
N ARG A 166 -3.82 -2.70 -8.06
CA ARG A 166 -3.96 -3.64 -9.17
C ARG A 166 -3.85 -2.90 -10.50
N PRO A 167 -3.28 -3.53 -11.54
CA PRO A 167 -3.11 -2.86 -12.84
C PRO A 167 -4.44 -2.48 -13.50
N ASP A 168 -5.50 -3.21 -13.23
CA ASP A 168 -6.85 -2.98 -13.74
C ASP A 168 -7.64 -1.92 -12.95
N SER A 169 -7.02 -1.25 -11.94
CA SER A 169 -7.63 -0.17 -11.17
C SER A 169 -7.54 1.18 -11.86
N LEU A 170 -8.56 2.03 -11.59
CA LEU A 170 -8.53 3.47 -11.79
C LEU A 170 -8.38 4.16 -10.43
N ILE A 171 -7.43 5.09 -10.31
CA ILE A 171 -7.21 5.88 -9.10
C ILE A 171 -7.12 7.36 -9.50
N ASP A 172 -7.95 8.19 -8.88
CA ASP A 172 -8.02 9.63 -9.18
C ASP A 172 -8.08 9.90 -10.69
N GLY A 173 -8.88 9.10 -11.40
CA GLY A 173 -9.10 9.20 -12.85
C GLY A 173 -7.91 8.76 -13.72
N ALA A 174 -6.87 8.14 -13.17
CA ALA A 174 -5.75 7.58 -13.93
C ALA A 174 -5.74 6.05 -13.90
N SER A 175 -5.58 5.44 -15.07
CA SER A 175 -5.39 4.00 -15.22
C SER A 175 -4.00 3.59 -14.71
N VAL A 176 -3.98 2.67 -13.74
CA VAL A 176 -2.72 2.12 -13.19
C VAL A 176 -1.94 1.38 -14.28
N TYR A 177 -2.64 0.65 -15.15
CA TYR A 177 -2.00 -0.07 -16.26
C TYR A 177 -1.30 0.88 -17.23
N GLU A 178 -2.00 1.94 -17.69
CA GLU A 178 -1.42 2.93 -18.60
C GLU A 178 -0.26 3.68 -17.95
N ALA A 179 -0.36 4.01 -16.66
CA ALA A 179 0.74 4.63 -15.91
C ALA A 179 1.99 3.72 -15.90
N ARG A 180 1.82 2.40 -15.69
CA ARG A 180 2.94 1.44 -15.74
C ARG A 180 3.51 1.27 -17.15
N LEU A 181 2.70 1.32 -18.19
CA LEU A 181 3.22 1.37 -19.57
C LEU A 181 4.06 2.64 -19.79
N ALA A 182 3.55 3.81 -19.39
CA ALA A 182 4.27 5.07 -19.50
C ALA A 182 5.58 5.09 -18.68
N MET A 183 5.62 4.44 -17.50
CA MET A 183 6.86 4.25 -16.75
C MET A 183 7.91 3.47 -17.55
N GLY A 184 7.50 2.42 -18.25
CA GLY A 184 8.37 1.64 -19.15
C GLY A 184 8.89 2.46 -20.31
N GLU A 185 8.06 3.31 -20.91
CA GLU A 185 8.45 4.24 -21.97
C GLU A 185 9.53 5.22 -21.49
N LYS A 186 9.30 5.88 -20.33
CA LYS A 186 10.27 6.80 -19.73
C LYS A 186 11.59 6.13 -19.38
N LEU A 187 11.54 4.89 -18.91
CA LEU A 187 12.74 4.11 -18.63
C LEU A 187 13.52 3.77 -19.91
N ALA A 188 12.80 3.45 -21.02
CA ALA A 188 13.43 3.25 -22.32
C ALA A 188 14.12 4.52 -22.85
N GLU A 189 13.47 5.69 -22.70
CA GLU A 189 14.06 6.98 -23.06
C GLU A 189 15.36 7.23 -22.28
N LYS A 190 15.38 6.96 -20.97
CA LYS A 190 16.57 7.09 -20.13
C LYS A 190 17.67 6.14 -20.56
N ILE A 191 17.37 4.88 -20.79
CA ILE A 191 18.36 3.88 -21.20
C ILE A 191 18.99 4.25 -22.54
N LYS A 192 18.23 4.69 -23.52
CA LYS A 192 18.74 5.16 -24.80
C LYS A 192 19.67 6.38 -24.66
N ARG A 193 19.37 7.28 -23.74
CA ARG A 193 20.14 8.49 -23.50
C ARG A 193 21.45 8.25 -22.75
N GLU A 194 21.38 7.46 -21.67
CA GLU A 194 22.47 7.36 -20.68
C GLU A 194 23.19 6.01 -20.70
N TYR A 195 22.51 4.95 -21.14
CA TYR A 195 22.99 3.57 -21.08
C TYR A 195 23.06 2.90 -22.46
N HIS A 196 23.18 3.70 -23.53
CA HIS A 196 23.22 3.21 -24.93
C HIS A 196 24.38 2.23 -25.21
N HIS A 197 25.39 2.20 -24.32
CA HIS A 197 26.53 1.28 -24.38
C HIS A 197 26.21 -0.13 -23.88
N LEU A 198 25.05 -0.34 -23.25
CA LEU A 198 24.65 -1.66 -22.79
C LEU A 198 24.09 -2.47 -23.96
N ASP A 199 24.75 -3.60 -24.21
CA ASP A 199 24.32 -4.57 -25.22
C ASP A 199 23.28 -5.51 -24.62
N VAL A 200 21.99 -5.18 -24.78
CA VAL A 200 20.84 -5.92 -24.23
C VAL A 200 20.27 -6.85 -25.28
N ASP A 201 20.31 -8.16 -25.05
CA ASP A 201 19.74 -9.17 -25.94
C ASP A 201 18.21 -9.37 -25.70
N VAL A 202 17.75 -9.17 -24.46
CA VAL A 202 16.37 -9.48 -24.05
C VAL A 202 15.97 -8.72 -22.79
N VAL A 203 14.72 -8.28 -22.73
CA VAL A 203 14.08 -7.73 -21.52
C VAL A 203 13.22 -8.81 -20.87
N ILE A 204 13.39 -9.00 -19.57
CA ILE A 204 12.69 -10.02 -18.78
C ILE A 204 12.06 -9.35 -17.55
N PRO A 205 10.72 -9.38 -17.38
CA PRO A 205 10.05 -8.85 -16.21
C PRO A 205 10.24 -9.74 -14.98
N ILE A 206 10.23 -9.11 -13.80
CA ILE A 206 10.01 -9.82 -12.55
C ILE A 206 8.50 -9.87 -12.29
N PRO A 207 7.86 -11.06 -12.34
CA PRO A 207 6.41 -11.14 -12.28
C PRO A 207 5.87 -10.80 -10.89
N ASP A 208 4.68 -10.17 -10.77
CA ASP A 208 3.71 -9.89 -11.85
C ASP A 208 3.64 -8.39 -12.17
N SER A 209 3.98 -7.50 -11.23
CA SER A 209 3.73 -6.05 -11.26
C SER A 209 4.54 -5.31 -12.32
N SER A 210 5.75 -5.77 -12.65
CA SER A 210 6.64 -5.12 -13.61
C SER A 210 6.35 -5.42 -15.07
N ARG A 211 5.45 -6.38 -15.37
CA ARG A 211 5.16 -6.79 -16.76
C ARG A 211 4.79 -5.65 -17.71
N PRO A 212 3.87 -4.72 -17.36
CA PRO A 212 3.53 -3.63 -18.26
C PRO A 212 4.73 -2.71 -18.56
N SER A 213 5.49 -2.35 -17.52
CA SER A 213 6.69 -1.51 -17.68
C SER A 213 7.77 -2.20 -18.51
N ALA A 214 8.02 -3.48 -18.26
CA ALA A 214 9.01 -4.26 -19.01
C ALA A 214 8.61 -4.46 -20.48
N LEU A 215 7.33 -4.67 -20.76
CA LEU A 215 6.81 -4.78 -22.12
C LEU A 215 7.07 -3.50 -22.91
N GLN A 216 6.67 -2.36 -22.35
CA GLN A 216 6.82 -1.07 -23.00
C GLN A 216 8.29 -0.65 -23.12
N LEU A 217 9.11 -0.99 -22.12
CA LEU A 217 10.55 -0.81 -22.17
C LEU A 217 11.17 -1.60 -23.32
N ALA A 218 10.83 -2.88 -23.49
CA ALA A 218 11.33 -3.74 -24.56
C ALA A 218 10.97 -3.18 -25.93
N LEU A 219 9.71 -2.77 -26.12
CA LEU A 219 9.25 -2.10 -27.34
C LEU A 219 10.03 -0.81 -27.59
N GLY A 220 10.20 0.01 -26.55
CA GLY A 220 10.97 1.23 -26.64
C GLY A 220 12.44 1.01 -27.04
N LEU A 221 13.10 -0.02 -26.53
CA LEU A 221 14.48 -0.37 -26.88
C LEU A 221 14.62 -1.09 -28.22
N GLY A 222 13.53 -1.67 -28.75
CA GLY A 222 13.55 -2.49 -29.95
C GLY A 222 14.19 -3.87 -29.73
N VAL A 223 14.12 -4.40 -28.50
CA VAL A 223 14.64 -5.72 -28.13
C VAL A 223 13.52 -6.68 -27.75
N PRO A 224 13.71 -8.01 -27.85
CA PRO A 224 12.70 -8.98 -27.46
C PRO A 224 12.28 -8.86 -26.00
N TYR A 225 10.97 -8.93 -25.74
CA TYR A 225 10.39 -9.20 -24.41
C TYR A 225 10.20 -10.71 -24.26
N ARG A 226 10.59 -11.28 -23.12
CA ARG A 226 10.41 -12.70 -22.81
C ARG A 226 10.04 -12.91 -21.33
N GLU A 227 9.13 -13.86 -21.09
CA GLU A 227 8.82 -14.33 -19.74
C GLU A 227 9.90 -15.31 -19.27
N GLY A 228 10.97 -14.81 -18.66
CA GLY A 228 12.08 -15.63 -18.18
C GLY A 228 11.84 -16.26 -16.80
N PHE A 229 10.88 -15.74 -16.03
CA PHE A 229 10.50 -16.26 -14.73
C PHE A 229 9.03 -16.69 -14.68
N VAL A 230 8.78 -17.86 -14.08
CA VAL A 230 7.44 -18.38 -13.83
C VAL A 230 7.18 -18.40 -12.34
N LYS A 231 6.08 -17.77 -11.94
CA LYS A 231 5.62 -17.75 -10.53
C LYS A 231 4.78 -18.99 -10.22
N SER A 232 5.09 -19.69 -9.13
CA SER A 232 4.26 -20.78 -8.66
C SER A 232 2.87 -20.30 -8.26
N ARG A 233 1.82 -20.91 -8.84
CA ARG A 233 0.42 -20.56 -8.55
C ARG A 233 -0.07 -21.10 -7.21
N TYR A 234 0.65 -22.05 -6.63
CA TYR A 234 0.23 -22.81 -5.45
C TYR A 234 0.85 -22.31 -4.14
N ILE A 235 1.81 -21.38 -4.23
CA ILE A 235 2.50 -20.82 -3.06
C ILE A 235 2.00 -19.39 -2.83
N GLY A 236 1.30 -19.17 -1.72
CA GLY A 236 0.75 -17.87 -1.34
C GLY A 236 1.83 -16.80 -1.06
N ARG A 237 1.40 -15.55 -0.82
CA ARG A 237 2.30 -14.45 -0.45
C ARG A 237 2.99 -14.75 0.87
N THR A 238 4.34 -14.86 0.85
CA THR A 238 5.18 -15.06 2.05
C THR A 238 5.99 -13.79 2.39
N PHE A 239 5.43 -12.60 2.10
CA PHE A 239 6.10 -11.33 2.43
C PHE A 239 6.28 -11.08 3.93
N ILE A 240 5.68 -11.90 4.78
CA ILE A 240 5.53 -11.70 6.23
C ILE A 240 6.37 -12.72 7.03
N MET A 241 7.34 -13.39 6.44
CA MET A 241 8.15 -14.35 7.22
C MET A 241 9.40 -13.70 7.82
N PRO A 242 9.66 -13.85 9.13
CA PRO A 242 10.86 -13.35 9.78
C PRO A 242 12.11 -14.15 9.35
N GLY A 243 13.24 -13.43 9.20
CA GLY A 243 14.56 -14.01 8.95
C GLY A 243 15.01 -14.05 7.48
N HIS A 244 16.28 -13.63 7.25
CA HIS A 244 16.89 -13.53 5.90
C HIS A 244 17.01 -14.89 5.18
N ALA A 245 17.31 -15.98 5.92
CA ALA A 245 17.47 -17.32 5.34
C ALA A 245 16.12 -17.89 4.84
N VAL A 246 15.04 -17.64 5.57
CA VAL A 246 13.68 -18.08 5.22
C VAL A 246 13.17 -17.31 4.00
N ARG A 247 13.44 -16.01 3.90
CA ARG A 247 13.08 -15.18 2.74
C ARG A 247 13.78 -15.64 1.46
N ARG A 248 15.08 -15.95 1.50
CA ARG A 248 15.82 -16.50 0.35
C ARG A 248 15.20 -17.79 -0.17
N ARG A 249 14.92 -18.74 0.72
CA ARG A 249 14.29 -20.01 0.36
C ARG A 249 12.90 -19.82 -0.23
N SER A 250 12.16 -18.79 0.23
CA SER A 250 10.81 -18.49 -0.24
C SER A 250 10.78 -17.88 -1.65
N VAL A 251 11.75 -17.09 -2.06
CA VAL A 251 11.85 -16.55 -3.44
C VAL A 251 12.04 -17.68 -4.43
N ARG A 252 13.01 -18.59 -4.18
CA ARG A 252 13.28 -19.75 -5.03
C ARG A 252 12.14 -20.76 -5.09
N GLN A 253 11.33 -20.86 -4.07
CA GLN A 253 10.12 -21.69 -4.09
C GLN A 253 8.99 -21.06 -4.94
N LYS A 254 8.97 -19.74 -5.04
CA LYS A 254 7.91 -19.00 -5.75
C LYS A 254 8.21 -18.71 -7.20
N LEU A 255 9.48 -18.54 -7.54
CA LEU A 255 9.94 -18.20 -8.89
C LEU A 255 10.83 -19.31 -9.43
N ASN A 256 10.62 -19.66 -10.70
CA ASN A 256 11.49 -20.58 -11.41
C ASN A 256 11.95 -19.93 -12.72
N ALA A 257 13.27 -20.06 -13.04
CA ALA A 257 13.86 -19.50 -14.24
C ALA A 257 13.71 -20.46 -15.43
N ILE A 258 13.35 -19.93 -16.58
CA ILE A 258 13.33 -20.67 -17.86
C ILE A 258 14.70 -20.52 -18.52
N SER A 259 15.59 -21.49 -18.31
CA SER A 259 17.02 -21.39 -18.68
C SER A 259 17.27 -20.99 -20.14
N MET A 260 16.42 -21.39 -21.10
CA MET A 260 16.57 -21.03 -22.51
C MET A 260 16.46 -19.51 -22.76
N GLU A 261 15.78 -18.78 -21.87
CA GLU A 261 15.65 -17.33 -22.00
C GLU A 261 16.87 -16.57 -21.45
N PHE A 262 17.71 -17.22 -20.67
CA PHE A 262 18.90 -16.62 -20.05
C PHE A 262 20.21 -17.07 -20.71
N LYS A 263 20.31 -18.33 -21.13
CA LYS A 263 21.58 -18.95 -21.53
C LYS A 263 22.29 -18.18 -22.64
N GLY A 264 23.49 -17.69 -22.33
CA GLY A 264 24.38 -16.98 -23.23
C GLY A 264 23.96 -15.57 -23.61
N LYS A 265 22.89 -15.02 -22.98
CA LYS A 265 22.34 -13.69 -23.27
C LYS A 265 22.76 -12.63 -22.25
N ASN A 266 22.82 -11.39 -22.69
CA ASN A 266 22.82 -10.22 -21.84
C ASN A 266 21.38 -9.85 -21.54
N VAL A 267 20.92 -10.07 -20.33
CA VAL A 267 19.54 -9.88 -19.94
C VAL A 267 19.34 -8.56 -19.18
N LEU A 268 18.27 -7.86 -19.49
CA LEU A 268 17.80 -6.71 -18.71
C LEU A 268 16.58 -7.17 -17.90
N LEU A 269 16.78 -7.38 -16.60
CA LEU A 269 15.71 -7.66 -15.66
C LEU A 269 15.00 -6.37 -15.29
N VAL A 270 13.66 -6.40 -15.25
CA VAL A 270 12.85 -5.21 -14.92
C VAL A 270 11.97 -5.52 -13.72
N ASP A 271 12.12 -4.73 -12.66
CA ASP A 271 11.24 -4.76 -11.50
C ASP A 271 10.46 -3.45 -11.36
N ASP A 272 9.38 -3.46 -10.59
CA ASP A 272 8.64 -2.23 -10.26
C ASP A 272 9.46 -1.33 -9.33
N SER A 273 10.12 -1.88 -8.33
CA SER A 273 10.89 -1.15 -7.33
C SER A 273 11.90 -2.04 -6.59
N ILE A 274 12.95 -1.44 -6.06
CA ILE A 274 13.94 -2.11 -5.21
C ILE A 274 13.89 -1.48 -3.82
N VAL A 275 13.48 -2.27 -2.82
CA VAL A 275 13.34 -1.78 -1.43
C VAL A 275 14.50 -2.26 -0.57
N ARG A 276 14.52 -3.55 -0.17
CA ARG A 276 15.61 -4.15 0.63
C ARG A 276 16.72 -4.80 -0.19
N GLY A 277 16.47 -5.03 -1.47
CA GLY A 277 17.41 -5.68 -2.37
C GLY A 277 17.56 -7.20 -2.20
N THR A 278 17.01 -7.80 -1.13
CA THR A 278 17.15 -9.25 -0.88
C THR A 278 16.54 -10.08 -2.01
N THR A 279 15.32 -9.74 -2.43
CA THR A 279 14.63 -10.41 -3.54
C THR A 279 15.36 -10.20 -4.86
N SER A 280 15.76 -8.96 -5.13
CA SER A 280 16.47 -8.60 -6.38
C SER A 280 17.81 -9.34 -6.50
N ARG A 281 18.56 -9.49 -5.39
CA ARG A 281 19.81 -10.28 -5.35
C ARG A 281 19.57 -11.75 -5.71
N GLU A 282 18.56 -12.37 -5.11
CA GLU A 282 18.22 -13.77 -5.42
C GLU A 282 17.80 -13.95 -6.88
N ILE A 283 17.06 -13.00 -7.45
CA ILE A 283 16.64 -13.01 -8.84
C ILE A 283 17.84 -12.86 -9.78
N VAL A 284 18.76 -11.95 -9.51
CA VAL A 284 20.02 -11.79 -10.26
C VAL A 284 20.82 -13.10 -10.22
N GLN A 285 20.94 -13.71 -9.03
CA GLN A 285 21.63 -14.99 -8.88
C GLN A 285 20.95 -16.11 -9.68
N MET A 286 19.62 -16.18 -9.66
CA MET A 286 18.86 -17.17 -10.47
C MET A 286 19.08 -16.98 -11.96
N ALA A 287 19.15 -15.73 -12.45
CA ALA A 287 19.44 -15.42 -13.85
C ALA A 287 20.84 -15.88 -14.25
N ARG A 288 21.85 -15.68 -13.38
CA ARG A 288 23.22 -16.17 -13.59
C ARG A 288 23.29 -17.69 -13.60
N GLU A 289 22.66 -18.36 -12.63
CA GLU A 289 22.55 -19.83 -12.57
C GLU A 289 21.85 -20.42 -13.81
N ALA A 290 20.89 -19.70 -14.38
CA ALA A 290 20.24 -20.05 -15.62
C ALA A 290 21.09 -19.82 -16.88
N GLY A 291 22.32 -19.27 -16.72
CA GLY A 291 23.32 -19.14 -17.76
C GLY A 291 23.36 -17.77 -18.46
N ALA A 292 22.83 -16.71 -17.87
CA ALA A 292 22.98 -15.36 -18.40
C ALA A 292 24.47 -14.95 -18.46
N ARG A 293 24.86 -14.32 -19.58
CA ARG A 293 26.22 -13.81 -19.79
C ARG A 293 26.46 -12.53 -19.00
N LYS A 294 25.50 -11.59 -19.08
CA LYS A 294 25.42 -10.39 -18.25
C LYS A 294 24.00 -10.23 -17.72
N VAL A 295 23.90 -9.62 -16.53
CA VAL A 295 22.62 -9.32 -15.90
C VAL A 295 22.56 -7.84 -15.57
N PHE A 296 21.82 -7.09 -16.34
CA PHE A 296 21.47 -5.71 -16.05
C PHE A 296 20.13 -5.70 -15.29
N PHE A 297 19.96 -4.73 -14.41
CA PHE A 297 18.74 -4.61 -13.62
C PHE A 297 18.17 -3.19 -13.76
N ALA A 298 16.89 -3.08 -14.04
CA ALA A 298 16.18 -1.82 -14.14
C ALA A 298 14.99 -1.78 -13.18
N SER A 299 14.82 -0.67 -12.48
CA SER A 299 13.68 -0.37 -11.62
C SER A 299 12.79 0.66 -12.30
N ALA A 300 11.49 0.36 -12.44
CA ALA A 300 10.49 1.30 -12.95
C ALA A 300 10.22 2.47 -11.98
N ALA A 301 10.68 2.36 -10.73
CA ALA A 301 10.64 3.40 -9.72
C ALA A 301 12.04 3.96 -9.43
N PRO A 302 12.13 5.19 -8.90
CA PRO A 302 13.35 5.75 -8.33
C PRO A 302 13.88 4.94 -7.13
N PRO A 303 15.13 5.17 -6.68
CA PRO A 303 15.64 4.53 -5.49
C PRO A 303 14.81 4.92 -4.24
N VAL A 304 14.34 3.91 -3.52
CA VAL A 304 13.63 4.09 -2.25
C VAL A 304 14.65 4.39 -1.16
N ARG A 305 14.66 5.62 -0.65
CA ARG A 305 15.70 6.13 0.27
C ARG A 305 15.17 6.47 1.66
N PHE A 306 13.86 6.67 1.80
CA PHE A 306 13.23 7.13 3.03
C PHE A 306 12.05 6.22 3.41
N PRO A 307 11.79 6.04 4.72
CA PRO A 307 10.63 5.29 5.17
C PRO A 307 9.33 6.02 4.78
N ASN A 308 8.26 5.25 4.57
CA ASN A 308 6.93 5.81 4.40
C ASN A 308 6.19 5.84 5.74
N VAL A 309 5.47 6.94 6.03
CA VAL A 309 4.66 7.13 7.24
C VAL A 309 3.17 7.29 6.93
N TYR A 310 2.78 7.04 5.67
CA TYR A 310 1.43 7.28 5.15
C TYR A 310 0.69 5.97 4.80
N GLY A 311 0.91 4.93 5.60
CA GLY A 311 0.16 3.68 5.50
C GLY A 311 0.78 2.61 4.60
N ILE A 312 1.99 2.83 4.07
CA ILE A 312 2.76 1.78 3.40
C ILE A 312 3.71 1.17 4.44
N ASP A 313 3.65 -0.15 4.60
CA ASP A 313 4.63 -0.87 5.44
C ASP A 313 5.99 -0.92 4.72
N MET A 314 6.74 0.16 4.87
CA MET A 314 8.13 0.22 4.42
C MET A 314 9.09 -0.10 5.57
N PRO A 315 10.25 -0.72 5.26
CA PRO A 315 11.28 -1.00 6.25
C PRO A 315 11.88 0.29 6.83
N THR A 316 12.63 0.14 7.93
CA THR A 316 13.42 1.24 8.49
C THR A 316 14.46 1.72 7.46
N ARG A 317 14.94 2.95 7.62
CA ARG A 317 15.92 3.52 6.70
C ARG A 317 17.19 2.67 6.59
N ALA A 318 17.62 2.04 7.67
CA ALA A 318 18.77 1.15 7.69
C ALA A 318 18.61 -0.10 6.81
N GLU A 319 17.37 -0.56 6.60
CA GLU A 319 17.07 -1.71 5.77
C GLU A 319 16.84 -1.37 4.29
N LEU A 320 16.69 -0.08 3.96
CA LEU A 320 16.54 0.37 2.57
C LEU A 320 17.89 0.28 1.87
N ILE A 321 18.00 -0.53 0.82
CA ILE A 321 19.29 -0.77 0.15
C ILE A 321 19.89 0.52 -0.42
N ALA A 322 19.05 1.44 -0.91
CA ALA A 322 19.47 2.68 -1.55
C ALA A 322 19.60 3.88 -0.59
N ALA A 323 19.33 3.72 0.73
CA ALA A 323 19.31 4.84 1.67
C ALA A 323 20.66 5.56 1.81
N HIS A 324 21.75 4.79 1.76
CA HIS A 324 23.13 5.28 1.99
C HIS A 324 24.12 4.79 0.94
N ARG A 325 23.64 4.33 -0.23
CA ARG A 325 24.48 3.76 -1.29
C ARG A 325 24.24 4.48 -2.61
N SER A 326 25.31 4.57 -3.42
CA SER A 326 25.21 4.96 -4.82
C SER A 326 24.56 3.84 -5.65
N GLU A 327 24.18 4.15 -6.88
CA GLU A 327 23.60 3.15 -7.78
C GLU A 327 24.59 2.04 -8.12
N GLU A 328 25.89 2.36 -8.24
CA GLU A 328 26.98 1.41 -8.48
C GLU A 328 27.21 0.47 -7.27
N GLU A 329 27.14 1.03 -6.05
CA GLU A 329 27.24 0.22 -4.84
C GLU A 329 26.04 -0.72 -4.70
N VAL A 330 24.82 -0.26 -5.03
CA VAL A 330 23.65 -1.12 -5.04
C VAL A 330 23.76 -2.18 -6.14
N ALA A 331 24.23 -1.85 -7.35
CA ALA A 331 24.46 -2.81 -8.42
C ALA A 331 25.42 -3.92 -7.97
N THR A 332 26.51 -3.54 -7.32
CA THR A 332 27.50 -4.48 -6.76
C THR A 332 26.87 -5.38 -5.69
N GLU A 333 26.08 -4.80 -4.78
CA GLU A 333 25.40 -5.54 -3.72
C GLU A 333 24.35 -6.53 -4.26
N LEU A 334 23.68 -6.19 -5.36
CA LEU A 334 22.75 -7.09 -6.06
C LEU A 334 23.47 -8.15 -6.90
N GLY A 335 24.75 -7.95 -7.23
CA GLY A 335 25.50 -8.79 -8.16
C GLY A 335 25.13 -8.54 -9.63
N ALA A 336 24.55 -7.40 -9.96
CA ALA A 336 24.21 -6.98 -11.31
C ALA A 336 25.40 -6.31 -12.01
N ASP A 337 25.50 -6.45 -13.34
CA ASP A 337 26.54 -5.80 -14.14
C ASP A 337 26.26 -4.30 -14.37
N ALA A 338 25.00 -3.90 -14.29
CA ALA A 338 24.56 -2.50 -14.23
C ALA A 338 23.19 -2.43 -13.54
N LEU A 339 22.93 -1.30 -12.88
CA LEU A 339 21.65 -0.96 -12.27
C LEU A 339 21.16 0.37 -12.83
N ILE A 340 19.87 0.43 -13.15
CA ILE A 340 19.24 1.61 -13.73
C ILE A 340 17.96 1.89 -12.94
N TYR A 341 17.91 3.02 -12.27
CA TYR A 341 16.69 3.50 -11.63
C TYR A 341 15.95 4.49 -12.53
N GLN A 342 14.64 4.53 -12.41
CA GLN A 342 13.83 5.58 -12.99
C GLN A 342 14.12 6.93 -12.31
N ASP A 343 13.99 8.03 -13.03
CA ASP A 343 14.04 9.37 -12.47
C ASP A 343 12.70 9.74 -11.82
N LEU A 344 12.71 10.46 -10.70
CA LEU A 344 11.48 10.83 -9.99
C LEU A 344 10.56 11.72 -10.85
N GLU A 345 11.11 12.68 -11.57
CA GLU A 345 10.30 13.52 -12.46
C GLU A 345 9.76 12.75 -13.67
N ALA A 346 10.50 11.77 -14.17
CA ALA A 346 10.03 10.88 -15.23
C ALA A 346 8.87 9.99 -14.72
N LEU A 347 8.97 9.48 -13.48
CA LEU A 347 7.88 8.73 -12.83
C LEU A 347 6.62 9.60 -12.69
N LYS A 348 6.75 10.82 -12.15
CA LYS A 348 5.63 11.78 -12.05
C LYS A 348 5.05 12.11 -13.42
N SER A 349 5.91 12.29 -14.43
CA SER A 349 5.51 12.56 -15.81
C SER A 349 4.73 11.39 -16.42
N ALA A 350 5.11 10.16 -16.14
CA ALA A 350 4.40 8.97 -16.60
C ALA A 350 2.94 8.94 -16.12
N VAL A 351 2.70 9.26 -14.85
CA VAL A 351 1.32 9.32 -14.32
C VAL A 351 0.56 10.52 -14.86
N ARG A 352 1.21 11.69 -14.98
CA ARG A 352 0.59 12.90 -15.60
C ARG A 352 0.23 12.70 -17.08
N GLN A 353 0.94 11.86 -17.80
CA GLN A 353 0.63 11.54 -19.19
C GLN A 353 -0.73 10.85 -19.30
N VAL A 354 -1.10 10.05 -18.32
CA VAL A 354 -2.40 9.36 -18.25
C VAL A 354 -3.50 10.32 -17.76
N ASN A 355 -3.24 11.10 -16.72
CA ASN A 355 -4.16 12.11 -16.22
C ASN A 355 -3.42 13.43 -15.92
N PRO A 356 -3.49 14.43 -16.83
CA PRO A 356 -2.82 15.73 -16.66
C PRO A 356 -3.30 16.55 -15.46
N MET A 357 -4.45 16.22 -14.87
CA MET A 357 -4.97 16.89 -13.69
C MET A 357 -4.18 16.52 -12.42
N LEU A 358 -3.46 15.43 -12.45
CA LEU A 358 -2.59 14.99 -11.34
C LEU A 358 -1.25 15.73 -11.39
N THR A 359 -1.20 16.90 -10.77
CA THR A 359 -0.02 17.77 -10.78
C THR A 359 0.94 17.55 -9.63
N ARG A 360 0.47 16.97 -8.52
CA ARG A 360 1.24 16.71 -7.30
C ARG A 360 1.05 15.26 -6.87
N PHE A 361 2.07 14.73 -6.19
CA PHE A 361 2.07 13.36 -5.70
C PHE A 361 2.73 13.30 -4.32
N GLU A 362 2.33 12.34 -3.51
CA GLU A 362 3.08 11.92 -2.35
C GLU A 362 4.27 11.05 -2.83
N THR A 363 5.49 11.51 -2.57
CA THR A 363 6.75 10.91 -3.07
C THR A 363 7.80 10.74 -1.99
N SER A 364 7.42 10.87 -0.70
CA SER A 364 8.34 10.94 0.43
C SER A 364 9.32 9.77 0.52
N CYS A 365 8.91 8.58 0.09
CA CYS A 365 9.78 7.39 0.08
C CYS A 365 11.00 7.53 -0.87
N PHE A 366 10.93 8.42 -1.85
CA PHE A 366 12.01 8.69 -2.80
C PHE A 366 12.84 9.93 -2.43
N ASP A 367 12.16 11.05 -2.08
CA ASP A 367 12.77 12.37 -1.92
C ASP A 367 12.81 12.89 -0.47
N GLY A 368 12.15 12.20 0.47
CA GLY A 368 12.07 12.62 1.87
C GLY A 368 11.15 13.82 2.14
N ASN A 369 10.37 14.26 1.14
CA ASN A 369 9.46 15.38 1.28
C ASN A 369 8.09 14.89 1.76
N TYR A 370 7.85 14.97 3.05
CA TYR A 370 6.58 14.56 3.67
C TYR A 370 5.54 15.68 3.58
N ILE A 371 4.44 15.41 2.90
CA ILE A 371 3.42 16.40 2.51
C ILE A 371 2.74 17.06 3.72
N THR A 372 2.57 16.34 4.83
CA THR A 372 1.93 16.88 6.04
C THR A 372 2.77 17.94 6.74
N GLY A 373 4.09 18.01 6.46
CA GLY A 373 5.01 19.01 6.97
C GLY A 373 5.38 18.85 8.45
N ASP A 374 4.89 17.82 9.12
CA ASP A 374 5.12 17.54 10.55
C ASP A 374 6.04 16.35 10.81
N VAL A 375 6.51 15.69 9.74
CA VAL A 375 7.43 14.55 9.84
C VAL A 375 8.85 15.07 9.91
N THR A 376 9.44 15.01 11.12
CA THR A 376 10.81 15.45 11.40
C THR A 376 11.77 14.26 11.42
N SER A 377 13.07 14.53 11.37
CA SER A 377 14.11 13.50 11.54
C SER A 377 13.99 12.80 12.90
N ASP A 378 13.65 13.53 13.96
CA ASP A 378 13.45 12.96 15.30
C ASP A 378 12.26 12.03 15.36
N TYR A 379 11.16 12.37 14.66
CA TYR A 379 10.00 11.51 14.53
C TYR A 379 10.35 10.20 13.80
N LEU A 380 11.08 10.27 12.70
CA LEU A 380 11.54 9.09 11.98
C LEU A 380 12.46 8.21 12.82
N LEU A 381 13.40 8.82 13.55
CA LEU A 381 14.29 8.11 14.47
C LEU A 381 13.52 7.43 15.61
N ALA A 382 12.51 8.09 16.16
CA ALA A 382 11.66 7.52 17.21
C ALA A 382 10.87 6.29 16.69
N ILE A 383 10.39 6.32 15.45
CA ILE A 383 9.75 5.16 14.82
C ILE A 383 10.75 4.01 14.64
N GLU A 384 11.95 4.28 14.15
CA GLU A 384 13.00 3.28 13.97
C GLU A 384 13.37 2.61 15.29
N THR A 385 13.63 3.41 16.33
CA THR A 385 13.97 2.90 17.68
C THR A 385 12.87 1.98 18.24
N ARG A 386 11.61 2.35 18.07
CA ARG A 386 10.47 1.51 18.52
C ARG A 386 10.38 0.20 17.74
N ARG A 387 10.64 0.21 16.43
CA ARG A 387 10.65 -1.00 15.60
C ARG A 387 11.79 -1.94 15.98
N ASP A 388 12.98 -1.40 16.25
CA ASP A 388 14.13 -2.18 16.67
C ASP A 388 13.92 -2.78 18.06
N ALA A 389 13.40 -2.02 19.02
CA ALA A 389 13.04 -2.52 20.35
C ALA A 389 11.97 -3.63 20.31
N ALA A 390 11.01 -3.54 19.39
CA ALA A 390 10.00 -4.60 19.20
C ALA A 390 10.60 -5.89 18.60
N ARG A 391 11.66 -5.78 17.80
CA ARG A 391 12.41 -6.93 17.27
C ARG A 391 13.25 -7.63 18.33
N ASP A 392 13.95 -6.85 19.14
CA ASP A 392 14.85 -7.37 20.19
C ASP A 392 14.07 -8.06 21.32
N SER A 393 12.82 -7.67 21.55
CA SER A 393 11.95 -8.29 22.55
C SER A 393 11.37 -9.65 22.12
N GLY A 394 11.75 -10.17 20.94
CA GLY A 394 11.19 -11.42 20.38
C GLY A 394 9.71 -11.33 20.02
N ASP A 395 9.15 -10.15 20.16
CA ASP A 395 7.84 -9.77 19.71
C ASP A 395 7.90 -9.50 18.20
N ASP A 396 8.16 -10.53 17.40
CA ASP A 396 7.96 -10.49 15.95
C ASP A 396 6.49 -10.22 15.68
N ALA A 397 6.11 -8.97 15.93
CA ALA A 397 4.81 -8.43 15.63
C ALA A 397 4.66 -8.38 14.12
N GLU A 398 4.11 -9.43 13.55
CA GLU A 398 3.32 -9.30 12.34
C GLU A 398 2.42 -8.08 12.51
N GLY A 399 2.75 -7.01 11.78
CA GLY A 399 1.93 -5.82 11.69
C GLY A 399 1.79 -5.06 13.02
N ALA A 400 2.89 -4.61 13.60
CA ALA A 400 2.86 -3.37 14.37
C ALA A 400 2.60 -2.23 13.38
N GLN A 401 1.37 -2.12 12.92
CA GLN A 401 0.79 -0.87 12.55
C GLN A 401 0.90 -0.04 13.84
N LEU A 402 1.96 0.76 13.91
CA LEU A 402 2.18 1.70 14.99
C LEU A 402 0.87 2.45 15.16
N ASP A 403 0.31 2.41 16.36
CA ASP A 403 -0.71 3.37 16.78
C ASP A 403 -0.07 4.75 16.70
N LEU A 404 -0.11 5.34 15.51
CA LEU A 404 0.40 6.68 15.19
C LEU A 404 -0.37 7.79 15.92
N ASN A 405 -1.37 7.40 16.73
CA ASN A 405 -2.34 8.31 17.31
C ASN A 405 -2.06 8.69 18.79
N LEU A 406 -0.95 8.27 19.38
CA LEU A 406 -0.70 8.51 20.82
C LEU A 406 0.43 9.49 21.15
N VAL A 407 0.90 10.28 20.19
CA VAL A 407 1.85 11.37 20.45
C VAL A 407 1.23 12.71 20.07
N ALA A 408 0.19 13.11 20.79
CA ALA A 408 -0.25 14.49 20.83
C ALA A 408 -1.18 14.67 22.03
N ALA A 409 -0.62 14.82 23.21
CA ALA A 409 -1.25 15.47 24.34
C ALA A 409 -0.16 15.77 25.36
N ASP A 410 0.40 16.97 25.27
CA ASP A 410 0.62 17.89 26.37
C ASP A 410 0.56 19.31 25.81
#